data_ebe102835fd9ee2cbe7482324d454122
#
_entry.id   ebe102835fd9ee2cbe7482324d454122
#
_cell.length_a   1.000
_cell.length_b   1.000
_cell.length_c   1.000
_cell.angle_alpha   90.00
_cell.angle_beta   90.00
_cell.angle_gamma   90.00
#
_symmetry.space_group_name_H-M   'P 1'
#
loop_
_entity.id
_entity.type
_entity.pdbx_description
1 polymer ?
#
loop_
_entity_poly.entity_id
_entity_poly.type
_entity_poly.pdbx_seq_one_letter_code
_entity_poly.pdbx_strand_id
1 'polypeptide(L)'
;MIERRKPQRDRPNVIEIVVRVPADKADAVKAYAGRVSRRRQPITRDEVVARLRENGHLMERFGVRALSLFGSVVRNDAKPTSDIDLMVDFHPGQPGGLFRFVELKHALEGVLGRPVDLITSGNIKPRLKRRILEECLPIFGEEACGR
;
A
#
# COMPACT_ATOMS: atom_id res chain seq x y z
N MET A 1 6.09 -43.85 26.88
CA MET A 1 5.74 -43.79 25.45
C MET A 1 5.44 -42.34 25.07
N ILE A 2 6.34 -41.71 24.41
CA ILE A 2 6.16 -40.33 23.97
C ILE A 2 5.49 -40.40 22.59
N GLU A 3 4.22 -40.04 22.54
CA GLU A 3 3.47 -39.91 21.28
C GLU A 3 4.05 -38.73 20.47
N ARG A 4 4.80 -39.02 19.41
CA ARG A 4 5.25 -38.02 18.43
C ARG A 4 4.02 -37.54 17.66
N ARG A 5 3.43 -36.42 18.06
CA ARG A 5 2.46 -35.72 17.23
C ARG A 5 3.13 -35.39 15.90
N LYS A 6 2.60 -35.88 14.80
CA LYS A 6 3.01 -35.50 13.43
C LYS A 6 2.94 -33.97 13.30
N PRO A 7 3.95 -33.32 12.70
CA PRO A 7 3.86 -31.89 12.43
C PRO A 7 2.68 -31.64 11.50
N GLN A 8 1.68 -30.93 11.98
CA GLN A 8 0.59 -30.40 11.15
C GLN A 8 1.22 -29.38 10.19
N ARG A 9 1.36 -29.78 8.93
CA ARG A 9 1.81 -28.95 7.84
C ARG A 9 0.72 -27.98 7.45
N ASP A 10 0.42 -26.91 8.04
CA ASP A 10 -0.42 -25.80 7.53
C ASP A 10 -0.93 -24.87 8.63
N ARG A 11 -0.18 -24.74 9.74
CA ARG A 11 -0.44 -23.61 10.61
C ARG A 11 0.52 -22.48 10.22
N PRO A 12 0.01 -21.30 9.90
CA PRO A 12 0.86 -20.13 9.80
C PRO A 12 1.71 -20.06 11.09
N ASN A 13 2.94 -19.61 10.97
CA ASN A 13 3.86 -19.48 12.11
C ASN A 13 3.25 -18.48 13.11
N VAL A 14 2.36 -18.96 13.98
CA VAL A 14 1.63 -18.16 14.97
C VAL A 14 2.41 -18.22 16.25
N ILE A 15 2.91 -17.08 16.69
CA ILE A 15 3.49 -16.89 18.01
C ILE A 15 2.40 -16.27 18.88
N GLU A 16 2.01 -16.98 19.93
CA GLU A 16 1.10 -16.43 20.93
C GLU A 16 1.90 -15.57 21.91
N ILE A 17 1.55 -14.29 21.99
CA ILE A 17 2.15 -13.34 22.91
C ILE A 17 1.09 -12.90 23.90
N VAL A 18 1.30 -13.25 25.17
CA VAL A 18 0.44 -12.79 26.27
C VAL A 18 1.02 -11.49 26.84
N VAL A 19 0.30 -10.40 26.67
CA VAL A 19 0.68 -9.09 27.21
C VAL A 19 -0.30 -8.70 28.31
N ARG A 20 0.22 -8.43 29.50
CA ARG A 20 -0.58 -7.86 30.61
C ARG A 20 -0.59 -6.36 30.48
N VAL A 21 -1.76 -5.78 30.29
CA VAL A 21 -1.96 -4.32 30.19
C VAL A 21 -3.01 -3.86 31.19
N PRO A 22 -2.94 -2.63 31.68
CA PRO A 22 -4.01 -2.03 32.48
C PRO A 22 -5.33 -2.08 31.72
N ALA A 23 -6.43 -2.24 32.44
CA ALA A 23 -7.78 -2.41 31.84
C ALA A 23 -8.18 -1.23 30.95
N ASP A 24 -7.78 -0.02 31.32
CA ASP A 24 -8.01 1.21 30.57
C ASP A 24 -7.32 1.26 29.21
N LYS A 25 -6.28 0.44 29.00
CA LYS A 25 -5.51 0.35 27.74
C LYS A 25 -5.82 -0.89 26.91
N ALA A 26 -6.67 -1.77 27.42
CA ALA A 26 -6.99 -3.03 26.72
C ALA A 26 -7.59 -2.79 25.33
N ASP A 27 -8.45 -1.80 25.16
CA ASP A 27 -9.09 -1.49 23.88
C ASP A 27 -8.10 -0.91 22.85
N ALA A 28 -7.15 -0.10 23.29
CA ALA A 28 -6.07 0.41 22.45
C ALA A 28 -5.17 -0.72 21.92
N VAL A 29 -4.85 -1.70 22.79
CA VAL A 29 -4.04 -2.86 22.42
C VAL A 29 -4.80 -3.77 21.46
N LYS A 30 -6.10 -4.01 21.69
CA LYS A 30 -6.96 -4.78 20.76
C LYS A 30 -7.05 -4.11 19.38
N ALA A 31 -7.21 -2.79 19.35
CA ALA A 31 -7.25 -2.01 18.11
C ALA A 31 -5.90 -2.08 17.37
N TYR A 32 -4.78 -2.04 18.08
CA TYR A 32 -3.45 -2.21 17.51
C TYR A 32 -3.26 -3.63 16.95
N ALA A 33 -3.61 -4.65 17.70
CA ALA A 33 -3.55 -6.04 17.27
C ALA A 33 -4.42 -6.30 16.04
N GLY A 34 -5.61 -5.70 15.98
CA GLY A 34 -6.49 -5.76 14.81
C GLY A 34 -5.87 -5.11 13.56
N ARG A 35 -5.15 -4.00 13.71
CA ARG A 35 -4.41 -3.37 12.61
C ARG A 35 -3.25 -4.23 12.11
N VAL A 36 -2.49 -4.82 13.02
CA VAL A 36 -1.38 -5.72 12.69
C VAL A 36 -1.89 -7.00 12.01
N SER A 37 -3.01 -7.55 12.47
CA SER A 37 -3.62 -8.74 11.87
C SER A 37 -4.16 -8.47 10.47
N ARG A 38 -4.73 -7.29 10.21
CA ARG A 38 -5.19 -6.88 8.87
C ARG A 38 -4.03 -6.75 7.88
N ARG A 39 -2.83 -6.42 8.33
CA ARG A 39 -1.63 -6.40 7.49
C ARG A 39 -1.21 -7.78 6.97
N ARG A 40 -1.73 -8.86 7.54
CA ARG A 40 -1.44 -10.23 7.12
C ARG A 40 -2.30 -10.72 5.95
N GLN A 41 -3.35 -9.98 5.59
CA GLN A 41 -4.14 -10.31 4.41
C GLN A 41 -3.64 -9.50 3.21
N PRO A 42 -3.58 -10.10 2.01
CA PRO A 42 -3.28 -9.35 0.81
C PRO A 42 -4.33 -8.25 0.62
N ILE A 43 -3.90 -7.05 0.29
CA ILE A 43 -4.83 -5.99 -0.08
C ILE A 43 -5.31 -6.24 -1.52
N THR A 44 -6.58 -6.05 -1.77
CA THR A 44 -7.13 -6.20 -3.10
C THR A 44 -7.00 -4.91 -3.91
N ARG A 45 -6.98 -5.05 -5.24
CA ARG A 45 -7.01 -3.91 -6.16
C ARG A 45 -8.19 -2.98 -5.87
N ASP A 46 -9.37 -3.55 -5.67
CA ASP A 46 -10.61 -2.78 -5.47
C ASP A 46 -10.58 -2.00 -4.16
N GLU A 47 -9.99 -2.56 -3.10
CA GLU A 47 -9.78 -1.84 -1.84
C GLU A 47 -8.83 -0.65 -1.99
N VAL A 48 -7.73 -0.80 -2.74
CA VAL A 48 -6.80 0.30 -2.99
C VAL A 48 -7.48 1.41 -3.77
N VAL A 49 -8.19 1.06 -4.85
CA VAL A 49 -8.92 2.02 -5.69
C VAL A 49 -9.97 2.78 -4.88
N ALA A 50 -10.77 2.08 -4.10
CA ALA A 50 -11.82 2.69 -3.27
C ALA A 50 -11.23 3.70 -2.27
N ARG A 51 -10.22 3.28 -1.50
CA ARG A 51 -9.59 4.14 -0.49
C ARG A 51 -8.93 5.37 -1.09
N LEU A 52 -8.26 5.24 -2.22
CA LEU A 52 -7.61 6.37 -2.89
C LEU A 52 -8.63 7.34 -3.49
N ARG A 53 -9.72 6.85 -4.07
CA ARG A 53 -10.80 7.70 -4.60
C ARG A 53 -11.53 8.46 -3.51
N GLU A 54 -11.80 7.82 -2.38
CA GLU A 54 -12.41 8.48 -1.20
C GLU A 54 -11.53 9.60 -0.63
N ASN A 55 -10.22 9.52 -0.85
CA ASN A 55 -9.23 10.50 -0.39
C ASN A 55 -8.65 11.36 -1.53
N GLY A 56 -9.40 11.59 -2.59
CA GLY A 56 -8.98 12.39 -3.75
C GLY A 56 -8.48 13.79 -3.42
N HIS A 57 -8.99 14.40 -2.32
CA HIS A 57 -8.54 15.70 -1.83
C HIS A 57 -7.03 15.75 -1.50
N LEU A 58 -6.43 14.60 -1.17
CA LEU A 58 -4.98 14.52 -0.98
C LEU A 58 -4.22 14.80 -2.27
N MET A 59 -4.73 14.32 -3.39
CA MET A 59 -4.10 14.54 -4.71
C MET A 59 -4.05 16.03 -5.04
N GLU A 60 -5.15 16.73 -4.84
CA GLU A 60 -5.24 18.17 -5.05
C GLU A 60 -4.31 18.95 -4.11
N ARG A 61 -4.30 18.59 -2.82
CA ARG A 61 -3.45 19.23 -1.80
C ARG A 61 -1.96 19.14 -2.13
N PHE A 62 -1.53 18.03 -2.70
CA PHE A 62 -0.12 17.79 -3.04
C PHE A 62 0.23 18.18 -4.49
N GLY A 63 -0.71 18.74 -5.25
CA GLY A 63 -0.50 19.12 -6.64
C GLY A 63 -0.29 17.92 -7.58
N VAL A 64 -0.92 16.79 -7.26
CA VAL A 64 -0.89 15.58 -8.08
C VAL A 64 -1.77 15.80 -9.31
N ARG A 65 -1.21 15.61 -10.49
CA ARG A 65 -1.92 15.65 -11.76
C ARG A 65 -2.57 14.31 -12.08
N ALA A 66 -1.85 13.23 -11.85
CA ALA A 66 -2.32 11.89 -12.11
C ALA A 66 -1.70 10.89 -11.11
N LEU A 67 -2.46 9.87 -10.75
CA LEU A 67 -2.02 8.76 -9.90
C LEU A 67 -2.49 7.44 -10.49
N SER A 68 -1.58 6.49 -10.58
CA SER A 68 -1.86 5.16 -11.12
C SER A 68 -1.31 4.07 -10.22
N LEU A 69 -2.03 2.96 -10.17
CA LEU A 69 -1.62 1.74 -9.49
C LEU A 69 -0.96 0.79 -10.50
N PHE A 70 0.13 0.16 -10.13
CA PHE A 70 0.77 -0.87 -10.94
C PHE A 70 1.29 -2.02 -10.07
N GLY A 71 1.98 -2.98 -10.66
CA GLY A 71 2.64 -4.06 -9.94
C GLY A 71 1.70 -5.18 -9.47
N SER A 72 2.07 -5.84 -8.37
CA SER A 72 1.42 -7.07 -7.90
C SER A 72 -0.06 -6.90 -7.53
N VAL A 73 -0.45 -5.75 -6.99
CA VAL A 73 -1.85 -5.47 -6.62
C VAL A 73 -2.75 -5.43 -7.86
N VAL A 74 -2.29 -4.84 -8.96
CA VAL A 74 -3.05 -4.80 -10.22
C VAL A 74 -3.23 -6.20 -10.80
N ARG A 75 -2.19 -7.03 -10.73
CA ARG A 75 -2.21 -8.40 -11.24
C ARG A 75 -2.95 -9.40 -10.33
N ASN A 76 -3.43 -8.97 -9.16
CA ASN A 76 -4.02 -9.82 -8.12
C ASN A 76 -3.06 -10.93 -7.61
N ASP A 77 -1.76 -10.68 -7.63
CA ASP A 77 -0.73 -11.56 -7.08
C ASP A 77 0.03 -10.97 -5.89
N ALA A 78 -0.55 -9.93 -5.28
CA ALA A 78 -0.02 -9.32 -4.08
C ALA A 78 -0.02 -10.29 -2.90
N LYS A 79 1.10 -10.32 -2.19
CA LYS A 79 1.26 -11.08 -0.94
C LYS A 79 0.93 -10.17 0.26
N PRO A 80 0.68 -10.74 1.46
CA PRO A 80 0.48 -9.96 2.68
C PRO A 80 1.62 -8.98 2.99
N THR A 81 2.83 -9.27 2.52
CA THR A 81 4.04 -8.46 2.70
C THR A 81 4.36 -7.55 1.51
N SER A 82 3.57 -7.61 0.43
CA SER A 82 3.81 -6.78 -0.75
C SER A 82 3.56 -5.31 -0.46
N ASP A 83 4.43 -4.45 -0.98
CA ASP A 83 4.20 -3.01 -1.03
C ASP A 83 3.16 -2.68 -2.10
N ILE A 84 2.55 -1.51 -1.96
CA ILE A 84 1.63 -0.99 -2.98
C ILE A 84 2.42 -0.08 -3.90
N ASP A 85 2.51 -0.44 -5.17
CA ASP A 85 3.26 0.30 -6.17
C ASP A 85 2.38 1.37 -6.82
N LEU A 86 2.72 2.63 -6.60
CA LEU A 86 2.02 3.79 -7.14
C LEU A 86 2.93 4.64 -8.01
N MET A 87 2.41 5.06 -9.15
CA MET A 87 3.06 6.02 -10.03
C MET A 87 2.31 7.34 -9.97
N VAL A 88 3.04 8.43 -9.73
CA VAL A 88 2.49 9.76 -9.59
C VAL A 88 3.10 10.72 -10.62
N ASP A 89 2.25 11.55 -11.20
CA ASP A 89 2.64 12.74 -11.95
C ASP A 89 2.14 13.98 -11.25
N PHE A 90 2.97 15.01 -11.23
CA PHE A 90 2.66 16.28 -10.61
C PHE A 90 2.38 17.36 -11.63
N HIS A 91 1.61 18.37 -11.26
CA HIS A 91 1.52 19.59 -12.01
C HIS A 91 2.90 20.29 -12.06
N PRO A 92 3.20 21.10 -13.08
CA PRO A 92 4.45 21.85 -13.18
C PRO A 92 4.73 22.63 -11.88
N GLY A 93 5.96 22.56 -11.38
CA GLY A 93 6.37 23.21 -10.13
C GLY A 93 6.00 22.44 -8.84
N GLN A 94 5.33 21.32 -8.95
CA GLN A 94 4.97 20.44 -7.81
C GLN A 94 5.80 19.14 -7.87
N PRO A 95 6.02 18.50 -6.72
CA PRO A 95 5.47 18.73 -5.38
C PRO A 95 6.17 19.85 -4.57
N GLY A 96 7.10 20.57 -5.10
CA GLY A 96 7.84 21.59 -4.34
C GLY A 96 9.00 21.04 -3.52
N GLY A 97 9.61 19.94 -4.00
CA GLY A 97 10.80 19.34 -3.44
C GLY A 97 10.59 17.96 -2.79
N LEU A 98 11.69 17.37 -2.36
CA LEU A 98 11.72 16.00 -1.80
C LEU A 98 10.83 15.84 -0.56
N PHE A 99 10.79 16.83 0.32
CA PHE A 99 9.99 16.74 1.54
C PHE A 99 8.49 16.58 1.24
N ARG A 100 7.98 17.34 0.29
CA ARG A 100 6.57 17.25 -0.14
C ARG A 100 6.26 15.89 -0.77
N PHE A 101 7.20 15.34 -1.52
CA PHE A 101 7.08 13.98 -2.08
C PHE A 101 7.01 12.91 -0.97
N VAL A 102 7.85 13.01 0.04
CA VAL A 102 7.85 12.11 1.20
C VAL A 102 6.57 12.26 2.02
N GLU A 103 6.09 13.49 2.23
CA GLU A 103 4.81 13.75 2.90
C GLU A 103 3.63 13.10 2.16
N LEU A 104 3.59 13.20 0.84
CA LEU A 104 2.57 12.51 0.03
C LEU A 104 2.66 11.00 0.20
N LYS A 105 3.86 10.42 0.14
CA LYS A 105 4.07 9.00 0.37
C LYS A 105 3.50 8.57 1.73
N HIS A 106 3.84 9.26 2.81
CA HIS A 106 3.33 8.96 4.14
C HIS A 106 1.82 9.14 4.27
N ALA A 107 1.25 10.15 3.61
CA ALA A 107 -0.20 10.33 3.58
C ALA A 107 -0.90 9.15 2.88
N LEU A 108 -0.35 8.67 1.76
CA LEU A 108 -0.86 7.50 1.05
C LEU A 108 -0.73 6.21 1.88
N GLU A 109 0.40 6.03 2.57
CA GLU A 109 0.59 4.91 3.51
C GLU A 109 -0.43 4.96 4.66
N GLY A 110 -0.76 6.13 5.15
CA GLY A 110 -1.80 6.33 6.16
C GLY A 110 -3.19 5.92 5.67
N VAL A 111 -3.56 6.31 4.44
CA VAL A 111 -4.83 5.95 3.80
C VAL A 111 -4.94 4.45 3.53
N LEU A 112 -3.88 3.86 3.01
CA LEU A 112 -3.88 2.45 2.60
C LEU A 112 -3.57 1.49 3.75
N GLY A 113 -2.97 1.98 4.84
CA GLY A 113 -2.53 1.16 5.96
C GLY A 113 -1.41 0.17 5.62
N ARG A 114 -0.65 0.47 4.56
CA ARG A 114 0.44 -0.38 4.05
C ARG A 114 1.59 0.45 3.52
N PRO A 115 2.80 -0.12 3.47
CA PRO A 115 3.92 0.51 2.79
C PRO A 115 3.60 0.79 1.32
N VAL A 116 4.00 1.95 0.84
CA VAL A 116 3.81 2.41 -0.53
C VAL A 116 5.17 2.62 -1.19
N ASP A 117 5.36 2.04 -2.36
CA ASP A 117 6.45 2.38 -3.25
C ASP A 117 5.95 3.42 -4.26
N LEU A 118 6.34 4.67 -4.05
CA LEU A 118 5.90 5.81 -4.85
C LEU A 118 6.99 6.24 -5.81
N ILE A 119 6.68 6.19 -7.09
CA ILE A 119 7.59 6.64 -8.15
C ILE A 119 6.95 7.74 -9.00
N THR A 120 7.77 8.56 -9.63
CA THR A 120 7.33 9.49 -10.67
C THR A 120 7.53 8.89 -12.05
N SER A 121 6.64 9.21 -12.99
CA SER A 121 6.74 8.69 -14.37
C SER A 121 8.06 9.03 -15.05
N GLY A 122 8.65 10.18 -14.72
CA GLY A 122 9.95 10.61 -15.25
C GLY A 122 11.16 9.81 -14.74
N ASN A 123 11.02 9.12 -13.59
CA ASN A 123 12.12 8.37 -12.98
C ASN A 123 12.06 6.84 -13.25
N ILE A 124 11.16 6.42 -14.11
CA ILE A 124 11.06 5.00 -14.47
C ILE A 124 12.20 4.63 -15.41
N LYS A 125 12.92 3.56 -15.05
CA LYS A 125 13.97 3.01 -15.95
C LYS A 125 13.34 2.60 -17.28
N PRO A 126 13.95 2.95 -18.44
CA PRO A 126 13.38 2.67 -19.77
C PRO A 126 12.92 1.22 -19.97
N ARG A 127 13.64 0.26 -19.42
CA ARG A 127 13.31 -1.18 -19.51
C ARG A 127 11.99 -1.55 -18.85
N LEU A 128 11.61 -0.83 -17.80
CA LEU A 128 10.38 -1.10 -17.03
C LEU A 128 9.22 -0.22 -17.48
N LYS A 129 9.50 0.89 -18.15
CA LYS A 129 8.51 1.90 -18.52
C LYS A 129 7.37 1.29 -19.34
N ARG A 130 7.69 0.54 -20.39
CA ARG A 130 6.70 -0.11 -21.25
C ARG A 130 5.79 -1.03 -20.46
N ARG A 131 6.36 -1.93 -19.68
CA ARG A 131 5.62 -2.91 -18.88
C ARG A 131 4.72 -2.22 -17.85
N ILE A 132 5.24 -1.21 -17.14
CA ILE A 132 4.47 -0.48 -16.14
C ILE A 132 3.30 0.26 -16.80
N LEU A 133 3.51 0.90 -17.95
CA LEU A 133 2.48 1.63 -18.66
C LEU A 133 1.40 0.69 -19.25
N GLU A 134 1.75 -0.51 -19.65
CA GLU A 134 0.80 -1.52 -20.14
C GLU A 134 -0.06 -2.11 -19.02
N GLU A 135 0.49 -2.25 -17.80
CA GLU A 135 -0.18 -2.88 -16.66
C GLU A 135 -0.89 -1.88 -15.75
N CYS A 136 -0.57 -0.59 -15.82
CA CYS A 136 -1.04 0.36 -14.82
C CYS A 136 -2.53 0.66 -14.90
N LEU A 137 -3.13 0.87 -13.74
CA LEU A 137 -4.53 1.24 -13.59
C LEU A 137 -4.63 2.70 -13.13
N PRO A 138 -5.19 3.62 -13.94
CA PRO A 138 -5.38 4.99 -13.51
C PRO A 138 -6.42 5.09 -12.40
N ILE A 139 -6.09 5.84 -11.35
CA ILE A 139 -6.97 6.06 -10.20
C ILE A 139 -7.45 7.50 -10.15
N PHE A 140 -6.54 8.45 -10.40
CA PHE A 140 -6.79 9.88 -10.38
C PHE A 140 -6.13 10.53 -11.60
N GLY A 141 -6.86 11.38 -12.34
CA GLY A 141 -6.38 11.95 -13.59
C GLY A 141 -6.35 10.96 -14.75
N GLU A 142 -6.25 11.44 -15.98
CA GLU A 142 -6.41 10.57 -17.16
C GLU A 142 -5.09 10.13 -17.82
N GLU A 143 -3.96 10.74 -17.51
CA GLU A 143 -2.75 10.62 -18.34
C GLU A 143 -1.60 9.80 -17.76
N ALA A 144 -1.75 9.18 -16.58
CA ALA A 144 -0.62 8.50 -15.97
C ALA A 144 -0.27 7.14 -16.62
N CYS A 145 -1.21 6.52 -17.32
CA CYS A 145 -1.07 5.17 -17.88
C CYS A 145 -1.16 5.12 -19.40
N GLY A 146 -0.55 5.98 -20.08
CA GLY A 146 -0.63 5.81 -21.51
C GLY A 146 -0.27 7.03 -22.32
N ARG A 147 0.89 7.06 -22.63
CA ARG A 147 1.53 7.70 -23.80
C ARG A 147 2.90 8.14 -23.48
#